data_46a5f4c18d24e558939ccf6f579ff789
#
_entry.id   46a5f4c18d24e558939ccf6f579ff789
#
_cell.length_a   1.000
_cell.length_b   1.000
_cell.length_c   1.000
_cell.angle_alpha   90.00
_cell.angle_beta   90.00
_cell.angle_gamma   90.00
#
_symmetry.space_group_name_H-M   'P 1'
#
loop_
_entity.id
_entity.type
_entity.pdbx_description
1 polymer ?
#
loop_
_entity_poly.entity_id
_entity_poly.type
_entity_poly.pdbx_seq_one_letter_code
_entity_poly.pdbx_strand_id
1 'polypeptide(L)'
;AEAMISDIAERREEFLIGAFRKEQMIGCVMVLKEGNHIKFRHKAGIGIFILQKYCGIGLGRQLMEYAIENARKTELEQLKLGVFDDNVAAIRLYEKLGFREWGREPHAFKLKDGSYRDEIQMVLFLS
;
A
#
# COMPACT_ATOMS: atom_id res chain seq x y z
N ALA A 1 11.80 -19.42 -6.18
CA ALA A 1 12.24 -18.49 -7.24
C ALA A 1 11.96 -17.07 -6.77
N GLU A 2 12.93 -16.25 -6.91
CA GLU A 2 12.86 -14.87 -6.47
C GLU A 2 12.15 -14.00 -7.51
N ALA A 3 11.38 -13.03 -7.02
CA ALA A 3 10.74 -12.05 -7.87
C ALA A 3 11.69 -10.88 -8.06
N MET A 4 11.69 -10.30 -9.26
CA MET A 4 12.40 -9.06 -9.53
C MET A 4 11.47 -7.90 -9.24
N ILE A 5 11.93 -6.96 -8.44
CA ILE A 5 11.18 -5.76 -8.11
C ILE A 5 11.80 -4.60 -8.89
N SER A 6 10.98 -3.89 -9.64
CA SER A 6 11.48 -2.76 -10.42
C SER A 6 10.43 -1.67 -10.56
N ASP A 7 10.92 -0.45 -10.74
CA ASP A 7 10.06 0.68 -11.02
C ASP A 7 9.45 0.53 -12.40
N ILE A 8 8.13 0.66 -12.50
CA ILE A 8 7.42 0.59 -13.76
C ILE A 8 7.15 1.99 -14.28
N ALA A 9 6.76 2.89 -13.39
CA ALA A 9 6.43 4.25 -13.75
C ALA A 9 6.72 5.17 -12.58
N GLU A 10 7.19 6.37 -12.88
CA GLU A 10 7.48 7.37 -11.87
C GLU A 10 7.09 8.74 -12.41
N ARG A 11 6.39 9.52 -11.58
CA ARG A 11 5.96 10.85 -11.96
C ARG A 11 5.75 11.69 -10.69
N ARG A 12 6.64 12.67 -10.44
CA ARG A 12 6.49 13.63 -9.34
C ARG A 12 6.09 12.99 -8.01
N GLU A 13 6.86 12.13 -7.44
CA GLU A 13 6.53 11.51 -6.17
C GLU A 13 5.35 10.51 -6.25
N GLU A 14 4.89 10.23 -7.47
CA GLU A 14 3.97 9.13 -7.71
C GLU A 14 4.72 8.03 -8.44
N PHE A 15 4.54 6.79 -8.01
CA PHE A 15 5.27 5.71 -8.67
C PHE A 15 4.52 4.39 -8.56
N LEU A 16 4.84 3.54 -9.51
CA LEU A 16 4.33 2.18 -9.59
C LEU A 16 5.52 1.24 -9.63
N ILE A 17 5.55 0.31 -8.71
CA ILE A 17 6.64 -0.65 -8.58
C ILE A 17 6.06 -2.04 -8.75
N GLY A 18 6.63 -2.82 -9.67
CA GLY A 18 6.16 -4.17 -9.96
C GLY A 18 7.11 -5.23 -9.46
N ALA A 19 6.54 -6.37 -9.09
CA ALA A 19 7.27 -7.58 -8.82
C ALA A 19 7.01 -8.55 -9.95
N PHE A 20 8.06 -9.08 -10.53
CA PHE A 20 7.97 -9.94 -11.71
C PHE A 20 8.63 -11.29 -11.45
N ARG A 21 8.03 -12.30 -12.00
CA ARG A 21 8.65 -13.61 -12.08
C ARG A 21 8.67 -14.01 -13.54
N LYS A 22 9.89 -14.13 -14.10
CA LYS A 22 10.07 -14.20 -15.55
C LYS A 22 9.50 -12.92 -16.15
N GLU A 23 8.56 -12.99 -17.06
CA GLU A 23 7.97 -11.80 -17.65
C GLU A 23 6.58 -11.48 -17.12
N GLN A 24 6.14 -12.24 -16.11
CA GLN A 24 4.81 -12.05 -15.54
C GLN A 24 4.87 -11.15 -14.31
N MET A 25 4.03 -10.11 -14.28
CA MET A 25 3.86 -9.30 -13.09
C MET A 25 3.03 -10.10 -12.08
N ILE A 26 3.59 -10.37 -10.92
CA ILE A 26 2.93 -11.14 -9.86
C ILE A 26 2.45 -10.28 -8.71
N GLY A 27 2.81 -9.03 -8.70
CA GLY A 27 2.34 -8.07 -7.71
C GLY A 27 2.81 -6.69 -8.06
N CYS A 28 2.21 -5.71 -7.43
CA CYS A 28 2.64 -4.31 -7.57
C CYS A 28 2.26 -3.51 -6.35
N VAL A 29 2.97 -2.42 -6.16
CA VAL A 29 2.62 -1.41 -5.16
C VAL A 29 2.61 -0.07 -5.87
N MET A 30 1.65 0.78 -5.52
CA MET A 30 1.55 2.10 -6.12
C MET A 30 1.45 3.15 -5.04
N VAL A 31 2.05 4.30 -5.30
CA VAL A 31 1.96 5.47 -4.44
C VAL A 31 1.40 6.60 -5.29
N LEU A 32 0.26 7.12 -4.88
CA LEU A 32 -0.46 8.18 -5.60
C LEU A 32 -0.75 9.33 -4.65
N LYS A 33 -0.38 10.54 -5.06
CA LYS A 33 -0.63 11.73 -4.26
C LYS A 33 -2.12 12.00 -4.15
N GLU A 34 -2.54 12.55 -3.01
CA GLU A 34 -3.93 12.91 -2.83
C GLU A 34 -4.34 14.11 -3.68
N GLY A 35 -3.37 14.90 -4.12
CA GLY A 35 -3.61 16.04 -5.00
C GLY A 35 -2.41 16.98 -5.00
N ASN A 36 -2.50 18.00 -5.83
CA ASN A 36 -1.42 18.98 -5.97
C ASN A 36 -1.60 20.24 -5.12
N HIS A 37 -2.74 20.36 -4.44
CA HIS A 37 -3.00 21.51 -3.60
C HIS A 37 -2.03 21.52 -2.42
N ILE A 38 -1.49 22.69 -2.09
CA ILE A 38 -0.44 22.83 -1.07
C ILE A 38 -0.82 22.24 0.29
N LYS A 39 -2.10 22.23 0.62
CA LYS A 39 -2.56 21.74 1.93
C LYS A 39 -2.49 20.23 2.07
N PHE A 40 -2.48 19.47 0.98
CA PHE A 40 -2.44 18.01 1.07
C PHE A 40 -1.50 17.33 0.08
N ARG A 41 -0.67 18.11 -0.62
CA ARG A 41 0.31 17.50 -1.55
C ARG A 41 1.44 16.75 -0.84
N HIS A 42 1.53 16.87 0.49
CA HIS A 42 2.51 16.15 1.31
C HIS A 42 2.07 14.73 1.64
N LYS A 43 0.88 14.34 1.22
CA LYS A 43 0.29 13.04 1.52
C LYS A 43 0.08 12.23 0.24
N ALA A 44 0.24 10.92 0.37
CA ALA A 44 -0.05 10.02 -0.73
C ALA A 44 -0.73 8.77 -0.20
N GLY A 45 -1.58 8.18 -1.04
CA GLY A 45 -2.11 6.86 -0.78
C GLY A 45 -1.13 5.82 -1.27
N ILE A 46 -1.05 4.70 -0.58
CA ILE A 46 -0.28 3.54 -1.00
C ILE A 46 -1.20 2.35 -1.12
N GLY A 47 -1.14 1.65 -2.25
CA GLY A 47 -1.93 0.46 -2.50
C GLY A 47 -1.04 -0.67 -2.96
N ILE A 48 -1.42 -1.89 -2.63
CA ILE A 48 -0.65 -3.07 -2.99
C ILE A 48 -1.58 -4.15 -3.51
N PHE A 49 -1.09 -4.87 -4.51
CA PHE A 49 -1.78 -6.01 -5.08
C PHE A 49 -0.78 -7.14 -5.29
N ILE A 50 -1.15 -8.36 -4.90
CA ILE A 50 -0.34 -9.55 -5.14
C ILE A 50 -1.27 -10.65 -5.62
N LEU A 51 -0.87 -11.35 -6.68
CA LEU A 51 -1.62 -12.51 -7.14
C LEU A 51 -1.72 -13.53 -6.01
N GLN A 52 -2.90 -14.11 -5.83
CA GLN A 52 -3.16 -15.02 -4.71
C GLN A 52 -2.14 -16.14 -4.59
N LYS A 53 -1.71 -16.67 -5.72
CA LYS A 53 -0.72 -17.74 -5.78
C LYS A 53 0.61 -17.37 -5.10
N TYR A 54 0.91 -16.08 -5.03
CA TYR A 54 2.17 -15.58 -4.49
C TYR A 54 2.01 -14.87 -3.15
N CYS A 55 0.82 -14.93 -2.56
CA CYS A 55 0.60 -14.38 -1.21
C CYS A 55 1.28 -15.27 -0.17
N GLY A 56 1.65 -14.68 0.95
CA GLY A 56 2.18 -15.42 2.08
C GLY A 56 3.66 -15.79 2.00
N ILE A 57 4.36 -15.29 0.99
CA ILE A 57 5.79 -15.61 0.81
C ILE A 57 6.72 -14.43 1.09
N GLY A 58 6.18 -13.38 1.71
CA GLY A 58 6.98 -12.19 2.06
C GLY A 58 7.07 -11.14 0.96
N LEU A 59 6.43 -11.35 -0.19
CA LEU A 59 6.49 -10.43 -1.31
C LEU A 59 5.83 -9.09 -0.96
N GLY A 60 4.71 -9.13 -0.24
CA GLY A 60 4.02 -7.91 0.17
C GLY A 60 4.89 -7.02 1.02
N ARG A 61 5.61 -7.61 1.95
CA ARG A 61 6.53 -6.87 2.80
C ARG A 61 7.66 -6.25 1.98
N GLN A 62 8.24 -7.01 1.06
CA GLN A 62 9.32 -6.50 0.20
C GLN A 62 8.86 -5.32 -0.65
N LEU A 63 7.67 -5.44 -1.27
CA LEU A 63 7.11 -4.36 -2.08
C LEU A 63 6.84 -3.12 -1.25
N MET A 64 6.24 -3.29 -0.07
CA MET A 64 5.95 -2.18 0.82
C MET A 64 7.22 -1.49 1.30
N GLU A 65 8.22 -2.27 1.70
CA GLU A 65 9.51 -1.71 2.15
C GLU A 65 10.18 -0.92 1.04
N TYR A 66 10.16 -1.44 -0.17
CA TYR A 66 10.74 -0.77 -1.33
C TYR A 66 10.01 0.57 -1.60
N ALA A 67 8.68 0.54 -1.58
CA ALA A 67 7.89 1.75 -1.81
C ALA A 67 8.10 2.80 -0.71
N ILE A 68 8.16 2.38 0.53
CA ILE A 68 8.38 3.28 1.66
C ILE A 68 9.75 3.94 1.55
N GLU A 69 10.80 3.15 1.22
CA GLU A 69 12.14 3.69 1.03
C GLU A 69 12.18 4.73 -0.09
N ASN A 70 11.50 4.44 -1.21
CA ASN A 70 11.42 5.40 -2.30
C ASN A 70 10.67 6.66 -1.89
N ALA A 71 9.59 6.50 -1.14
CA ALA A 71 8.81 7.65 -0.67
C ALA A 71 9.64 8.56 0.26
N ARG A 72 10.51 7.96 1.09
CA ARG A 72 11.38 8.74 1.97
C ARG A 72 12.38 9.63 1.24
N LYS A 73 12.66 9.33 -0.02
CA LYS A 73 13.55 10.14 -0.84
C LYS A 73 12.84 11.29 -1.53
N THR A 74 11.54 11.39 -1.35
CA THR A 74 10.72 12.46 -1.92
C THR A 74 10.38 13.49 -0.85
N GLU A 75 9.57 14.47 -1.20
CA GLU A 75 9.04 15.44 -0.25
C GLU A 75 7.76 14.98 0.43
N LEU A 76 7.32 13.75 0.16
CA LEU A 76 6.16 13.21 0.84
C LEU A 76 6.43 13.04 2.33
N GLU A 77 5.44 13.34 3.13
CA GLU A 77 5.54 13.26 4.59
C GLU A 77 4.70 12.14 5.17
N GLN A 78 3.67 11.70 4.46
CA GLN A 78 2.75 10.68 4.94
C GLN A 78 2.34 9.73 3.83
N LEU A 79 2.24 8.46 4.17
CA LEU A 79 1.59 7.45 3.35
C LEU A 79 0.36 6.94 4.07
N LYS A 80 -0.76 6.85 3.35
CA LYS A 80 -2.05 6.43 3.91
C LYS A 80 -2.58 5.22 3.18
N LEU A 81 -3.26 4.36 3.90
CA LEU A 81 -3.93 3.21 3.29
C LEU A 81 -5.20 2.86 4.05
N GLY A 82 -6.05 2.09 3.39
CA GLY A 82 -7.22 1.49 4.01
C GLY A 82 -7.14 -0.02 3.90
N VAL A 83 -7.67 -0.70 4.88
CA VAL A 83 -7.63 -2.17 4.92
C VAL A 83 -8.92 -2.68 5.56
N PHE A 84 -9.42 -3.83 5.06
CA PHE A 84 -10.59 -4.48 5.66
C PHE A 84 -10.27 -4.88 7.09
N ASP A 85 -11.20 -4.68 7.99
CA ASP A 85 -10.99 -4.95 9.42
C ASP A 85 -10.77 -6.42 9.74
N ASP A 86 -11.20 -7.33 8.86
CA ASP A 86 -10.97 -8.76 9.04
C ASP A 86 -9.67 -9.26 8.39
N ASN A 87 -8.94 -8.39 7.72
CA ASN A 87 -7.67 -8.77 7.11
C ASN A 87 -6.54 -8.64 8.12
N VAL A 88 -6.52 -9.56 9.08
CA VAL A 88 -5.59 -9.51 10.21
C VAL A 88 -4.13 -9.57 9.74
N ALA A 89 -3.85 -10.39 8.74
CA ALA A 89 -2.48 -10.53 8.22
C ALA A 89 -1.95 -9.21 7.65
N ALA A 90 -2.78 -8.51 6.87
CA ALA A 90 -2.39 -7.23 6.30
C ALA A 90 -2.20 -6.17 7.38
N ILE A 91 -3.12 -6.11 8.34
CA ILE A 91 -3.03 -5.16 9.43
C ILE A 91 -1.73 -5.35 10.21
N ARG A 92 -1.38 -6.59 10.51
CA ARG A 92 -0.13 -6.89 11.22
C ARG A 92 1.10 -6.49 10.42
N LEU A 93 1.07 -6.73 9.12
CA LEU A 93 2.17 -6.32 8.25
C LEU A 93 2.34 -4.80 8.28
N TYR A 94 1.25 -4.07 8.12
CA TYR A 94 1.31 -2.61 8.12
C TYR A 94 1.78 -2.06 9.46
N GLU A 95 1.30 -2.65 10.57
CA GLU A 95 1.78 -2.25 11.89
C GLU A 95 3.28 -2.47 12.06
N LYS A 96 3.78 -3.60 11.57
CA LYS A 96 5.23 -3.88 11.62
C LYS A 96 6.05 -2.89 10.81
N LEU A 97 5.46 -2.34 9.75
CA LEU A 97 6.12 -1.34 8.92
C LEU A 97 6.02 0.06 9.51
N GLY A 98 5.27 0.23 10.60
CA GLY A 98 5.15 1.50 11.29
C GLY A 98 3.85 2.26 11.05
N PHE A 99 2.94 1.69 10.29
CA PHE A 99 1.62 2.30 10.11
C PHE A 99 0.82 2.23 11.40
N ARG A 100 0.00 3.24 11.63
CA ARG A 100 -0.89 3.30 12.78
C ARG A 100 -2.31 3.55 12.32
N GLU A 101 -3.27 2.94 13.02
CA GLU A 101 -4.67 3.22 12.79
C GLU A 101 -4.99 4.64 13.27
N TRP A 102 -5.69 5.41 12.44
CA TRP A 102 -6.15 6.74 12.82
C TRP A 102 -7.66 6.90 12.67
N GLY A 103 -8.35 5.96 12.02
CA GLY A 103 -9.78 6.05 11.84
C GLY A 103 -10.36 4.75 11.33
N ARG A 104 -11.69 4.73 11.27
CA ARG A 104 -12.42 3.56 10.80
C ARG A 104 -13.69 4.04 10.11
N GLU A 105 -13.93 3.53 8.91
CA GLU A 105 -15.20 3.76 8.22
C GLU A 105 -16.08 2.55 8.45
N PRO A 106 -17.17 2.68 9.23
CA PRO A 106 -18.09 1.56 9.43
C PRO A 106 -18.85 1.26 8.15
N HIS A 107 -19.05 -0.03 7.89
CA HIS A 107 -19.80 -0.49 6.72
C HIS A 107 -19.28 0.09 5.41
N ALA A 108 -17.96 0.21 5.28
CA ALA A 108 -17.34 0.77 4.08
C ALA A 108 -17.61 -0.08 2.85
N PHE A 109 -17.74 -1.39 3.03
CA PHE A 109 -17.97 -2.34 1.93
C PHE A 109 -19.14 -3.24 2.25
N LYS A 110 -20.01 -3.44 1.26
CA LYS A 110 -21.10 -4.39 1.36
C LYS A 110 -20.78 -5.58 0.46
N LEU A 111 -20.71 -6.77 1.04
CA LEU A 111 -20.37 -7.98 0.30
C LEU A 111 -21.60 -8.59 -0.35
N LYS A 112 -21.37 -9.55 -1.24
CA LYS A 112 -22.46 -10.17 -2.01
C LYS A 112 -23.51 -10.85 -1.14
N ASP A 113 -23.11 -11.36 0.02
CA ASP A 113 -24.01 -12.04 0.95
C ASP A 113 -24.79 -11.07 1.84
N GLY A 114 -24.60 -9.76 1.65
CA GLY A 114 -25.28 -8.73 2.43
C GLY A 114 -24.56 -8.31 3.68
N SER A 115 -23.47 -8.97 4.03
CA SER A 115 -22.68 -8.58 5.19
C SER A 115 -21.82 -7.36 4.86
N TYR A 116 -21.31 -6.70 5.90
CA TYR A 116 -20.52 -5.50 5.76
C TYR A 116 -19.11 -5.71 6.31
N ARG A 117 -18.18 -4.92 5.82
CA ARG A 117 -16.84 -4.82 6.38
C ARG A 117 -16.53 -3.36 6.64
N ASP A 118 -15.88 -3.10 7.75
CA ASP A 118 -15.35 -1.77 8.04
C ASP A 118 -14.00 -1.61 7.36
N GLU A 119 -13.63 -0.38 7.04
CA GLU A 119 -12.31 -0.07 6.55
C GLU A 119 -11.52 0.63 7.65
N ILE A 120 -10.38 0.04 8.01
CA ILE A 120 -9.45 0.64 8.95
C ILE A 120 -8.53 1.56 8.18
N GLN A 121 -8.45 2.82 8.60
CA GLN A 121 -7.58 3.81 7.97
C GLN A 121 -6.27 3.88 8.75
N MET A 122 -5.16 3.75 8.04
CA MET A 122 -3.84 3.74 8.65
C MET A 122 -2.94 4.77 7.99
N VAL A 123 -1.97 5.26 8.75
CA VAL A 123 -1.02 6.27 8.28
C VAL A 123 0.38 5.92 8.76
N LEU A 124 1.36 6.18 7.88
CA LEU A 124 2.77 6.12 8.21
C LEU A 124 3.37 7.51 8.00
N PHE A 125 3.99 8.06 9.03
CA PHE A 125 4.75 9.29 8.91
C PHE A 125 6.17 8.96 8.47
N LEU A 126 6.62 9.60 7.39
CA LEU A 126 7.89 9.26 6.74
C LEU A 126 9.11 9.92 7.39
N SER A 127 8.86 10.90 8.22
CA SER A 127 9.96 11.61 8.89
C SER A 127 9.85 11.54 10.40
#